data_95d55afb21d8cdf292c07413b734bf08
#
_entry.id   95d55afb21d8cdf292c07413b734bf08
#
_cell.length_a   1.000
_cell.length_b   1.000
_cell.length_c   1.000
_cell.angle_alpha   90.00
_cell.angle_beta   90.00
_cell.angle_gamma   90.00
#
_symmetry.space_group_name_H-M   'P 1'
#
loop_
_entity.id
_entity.type
_entity.pdbx_description
1 polymer ?
#
loop_
_entity_poly.entity_id
_entity_poly.type
_entity_poly.pdbx_seq_one_letter_code
_entity_poly.pdbx_strand_id
1 'polypeptide(L)'
;MLTKRPCSLAAEVALNRHPAGLKENHHYRYERYRETLSLNAFIAYDAQRLHGEIPPAKSTSAPLFGLPFSCKDNINASGFATTAGTPGLADFLPEKDAPVVARLIEQGAVLCGKNNMHELSFGVTSCNGTWGTVGNPAHPGHLAGGSSGGCAAAVAAGACAFAVGTDTGGSVRIPASLCGLSGFRPTTGRYSSAGIVPVSHTRDTPGFIAPGVSDIVLLDAALMDETPVEPVMPRRVGIPAGFLWQGLDSAVEKRCREAVARLEEQGVEVVTIDDSHLGELNASVQFAVPFYEFFIDFPRFLLGEGLEWRFQSILDQLSDAQVRNLLQRQLQQCSVSWDDYLAGLCTTGDVRTAWQEMFSEHQLDVLLYPTVSCAVPRLTEAHNPVVFEKLVRNTDLASSAGAPSLTLPVGRAGELSIGLSVDGLPGEDRQLMRYALAVARLVQA
;
A
#
# COMPACT_ATOMS: atom_id res chain seq x y z
N MET A 1 26.14 -10.14 16.91
CA MET A 1 25.17 -10.75 15.97
C MET A 1 23.77 -10.46 16.49
N LEU A 2 22.97 -9.67 15.77
CA LEU A 2 21.53 -9.57 16.04
C LEU A 2 20.90 -10.93 15.69
N THR A 3 20.81 -11.82 16.68
CA THR A 3 20.24 -13.16 16.52
C THR A 3 18.71 -13.14 16.45
N LYS A 4 18.07 -11.98 16.76
CA LYS A 4 16.63 -11.75 16.61
C LYS A 4 16.39 -10.29 16.18
N ARG A 5 15.58 -10.13 15.13
CA ARG A 5 15.06 -8.81 14.71
C ARG A 5 14.32 -8.16 15.87
N PRO A 6 14.44 -6.81 16.09
CA PRO A 6 13.56 -6.10 16.99
C PRO A 6 12.08 -6.37 16.60
N CYS A 7 11.23 -6.55 17.59
CA CYS A 7 9.83 -6.93 17.36
C CYS A 7 8.94 -5.74 16.90
N SER A 8 9.49 -4.51 16.88
CA SER A 8 8.80 -3.30 16.41
C SER A 8 9.78 -2.22 15.99
N LEU A 9 9.31 -1.25 15.17
CA LEU A 9 10.09 -0.08 14.77
C LEU A 9 10.50 0.77 15.97
N ALA A 10 9.65 0.88 17.00
CA ALA A 10 9.98 1.62 18.23
C ALA A 10 11.18 1.00 18.95
N ALA A 11 11.26 -0.33 19.03
CA ALA A 11 12.42 -1.03 19.59
C ALA A 11 13.68 -0.84 18.73
N GLU A 12 13.52 -0.80 17.42
CA GLU A 12 14.63 -0.54 16.48
C GLU A 12 15.15 0.90 16.61
N VAL A 13 14.27 1.89 16.75
CA VAL A 13 14.66 3.28 17.05
C VAL A 13 15.45 3.37 18.37
N ALA A 14 14.98 2.68 19.41
CA ALA A 14 15.69 2.66 20.70
C ALA A 14 17.10 2.07 20.57
N LEU A 15 17.27 1.01 19.77
CA LEU A 15 18.58 0.43 19.46
C LEU A 15 19.45 1.40 18.67
N ASN A 16 18.90 2.08 17.67
CA ASN A 16 19.61 3.01 16.79
C ASN A 16 20.13 4.27 17.51
N ARG A 17 19.58 4.62 18.68
CA ARG A 17 20.10 5.73 19.49
C ARG A 17 21.51 5.47 20.03
N HIS A 18 21.97 4.23 20.01
CA HIS A 18 23.33 3.84 20.33
C HIS A 18 24.14 3.64 19.04
N PRO A 19 25.32 4.25 18.87
CA PRO A 19 26.10 4.17 17.63
C PRO A 19 26.41 2.73 17.18
N ALA A 20 26.69 1.82 18.13
CA ALA A 20 26.93 0.41 17.82
C ALA A 20 25.66 -0.28 17.31
N GLY A 21 24.51 -0.03 17.94
CA GLY A 21 23.21 -0.57 17.52
C GLY A 21 22.79 -0.07 16.15
N LEU A 22 22.97 1.21 15.87
CA LEU A 22 22.71 1.82 14.57
C LEU A 22 23.54 1.15 13.47
N LYS A 23 24.86 1.02 13.68
CA LYS A 23 25.76 0.39 12.71
C LYS A 23 25.39 -1.08 12.46
N GLU A 24 25.07 -1.82 13.53
CA GLU A 24 24.67 -3.23 13.44
C GLU A 24 23.34 -3.37 12.68
N ASN A 25 22.35 -2.51 12.94
CA ASN A 25 21.08 -2.51 12.26
C ASN A 25 21.24 -2.20 10.76
N HIS A 26 21.98 -1.14 10.42
CA HIS A 26 22.23 -0.78 9.03
C HIS A 26 22.97 -1.89 8.26
N HIS A 27 23.97 -2.52 8.91
CA HIS A 27 24.67 -3.66 8.33
C HIS A 27 23.71 -4.85 8.09
N TYR A 28 22.87 -5.18 9.07
CA TYR A 28 21.85 -6.23 8.93
C TYR A 28 20.94 -5.96 7.73
N ARG A 29 20.42 -4.75 7.57
CA ARG A 29 19.52 -4.37 6.45
C ARG A 29 20.23 -4.52 5.11
N TYR A 30 21.47 -4.11 5.02
CA TYR A 30 22.27 -4.27 3.81
C TYR A 30 22.53 -5.73 3.45
N GLU A 31 22.87 -6.58 4.41
CA GLU A 31 23.04 -8.02 4.15
C GLU A 31 21.72 -8.66 3.71
N ARG A 32 20.60 -8.30 4.31
CA ARG A 32 19.28 -8.76 3.87
C ARG A 32 18.96 -8.33 2.44
N TYR A 33 19.29 -7.10 2.06
CA TYR A 33 19.18 -6.65 0.67
C TYR A 33 20.01 -7.54 -0.26
N ARG A 34 21.26 -7.78 0.06
CA ARG A 34 22.16 -8.63 -0.76
C ARG A 34 21.66 -10.06 -0.92
N GLU A 35 21.15 -10.65 0.15
CA GLU A 35 20.60 -12.01 0.15
C GLU A 35 19.32 -12.16 -0.67
N THR A 36 18.62 -11.06 -0.92
CA THR A 36 17.29 -11.04 -1.55
C THR A 36 17.25 -10.33 -2.91
N LEU A 37 18.40 -10.15 -3.56
CA LEU A 37 18.50 -9.52 -4.89
C LEU A 37 17.59 -10.19 -5.93
N SER A 38 17.46 -11.52 -5.89
CA SER A 38 16.62 -12.31 -6.81
C SER A 38 15.12 -12.04 -6.69
N LEU A 39 14.69 -11.33 -5.64
CA LEU A 39 13.29 -10.93 -5.48
C LEU A 39 12.89 -9.76 -6.37
N ASN A 40 13.84 -9.07 -6.99
CA ASN A 40 13.60 -7.86 -7.79
C ASN A 40 12.81 -6.78 -7.01
N ALA A 41 13.01 -6.69 -5.69
CA ALA A 41 12.26 -5.78 -4.82
C ALA A 41 12.67 -4.30 -4.99
N PHE A 42 13.87 -4.05 -5.52
CA PHE A 42 14.41 -2.70 -5.71
C PHE A 42 14.76 -2.45 -7.18
N ILE A 43 14.49 -1.23 -7.65
CA ILE A 43 15.05 -0.67 -8.89
C ILE A 43 16.39 0.00 -8.59
N ALA A 44 16.48 0.71 -7.47
CA ALA A 44 17.71 1.35 -7.00
C ALA A 44 17.87 1.18 -5.50
N TYR A 45 19.11 0.94 -5.06
CA TYR A 45 19.47 0.83 -3.64
C TYR A 45 20.83 1.49 -3.41
N ASP A 46 20.90 2.37 -2.41
CA ASP A 46 22.12 3.09 -2.03
C ASP A 46 22.61 2.66 -0.65
N ALA A 47 23.54 1.71 -0.64
CA ALA A 47 24.17 1.24 0.59
C ALA A 47 24.99 2.31 1.31
N GLN A 48 25.49 3.34 0.59
CA GLN A 48 26.31 4.39 1.20
C GLN A 48 25.48 5.23 2.17
N ARG A 49 24.18 5.41 1.90
CA ARG A 49 23.27 6.11 2.81
C ARG A 49 23.11 5.41 4.16
N LEU A 50 23.30 4.08 4.21
CA LEU A 50 23.28 3.32 5.46
C LEU A 50 24.63 3.32 6.19
N HIS A 51 25.73 3.51 5.47
CA HIS A 51 27.07 3.51 6.03
C HIS A 51 27.62 4.93 6.26
N GLY A 52 26.93 5.95 5.73
CA GLY A 52 27.25 7.35 5.91
C GLY A 52 26.97 7.83 7.34
N GLU A 53 27.56 8.96 7.71
CA GLU A 53 27.15 9.67 8.91
C GLU A 53 25.69 10.11 8.73
N ILE A 54 24.81 9.73 9.66
CA ILE A 54 23.49 10.35 9.75
C ILE A 54 23.77 11.83 9.98
N PRO A 55 23.26 12.74 9.13
CA PRO A 55 23.56 14.14 9.24
C PRO A 55 23.40 14.62 10.69
N PRO A 56 24.40 15.28 11.31
CA PRO A 56 24.36 15.66 12.72
C PRO A 56 23.23 16.65 13.08
N ALA A 57 22.53 17.16 12.08
CA ALA A 57 21.38 18.05 12.25
C ALA A 57 20.14 17.38 12.83
N LYS A 58 20.12 16.02 12.97
CA LYS A 58 18.93 15.33 13.45
C LYS A 58 19.18 14.77 14.85
N SER A 59 18.39 15.30 15.78
CA SER A 59 18.39 14.86 17.18
C SER A 59 18.19 13.33 17.25
N THR A 60 19.00 12.66 18.04
CA THR A 60 18.80 11.24 18.38
C THR A 60 17.44 10.98 19.04
N SER A 61 16.73 12.05 19.43
CA SER A 61 15.36 12.00 19.95
C SER A 61 14.29 11.93 18.86
N ALA A 62 14.64 12.09 17.57
CA ALA A 62 13.67 12.01 16.47
C ALA A 62 12.92 10.67 16.49
N PRO A 63 11.61 10.67 16.22
CA PRO A 63 10.77 9.48 16.38
C PRO A 63 11.13 8.32 15.45
N LEU A 64 11.77 8.59 14.31
CA LEU A 64 12.18 7.56 13.32
C LEU A 64 13.71 7.47 13.18
N PHE A 65 14.47 7.94 14.19
CA PHE A 65 15.92 8.05 14.13
C PHE A 65 16.61 6.76 13.68
N GLY A 66 17.31 6.87 12.54
CA GLY A 66 18.12 5.80 11.97
C GLY A 66 17.34 4.62 11.38
N LEU A 67 16.00 4.70 11.24
CA LEU A 67 15.23 3.65 10.57
C LEU A 67 15.47 3.69 9.04
N PRO A 68 16.02 2.63 8.43
CA PRO A 68 16.11 2.54 6.98
C PRO A 68 14.74 2.32 6.36
N PHE A 69 14.35 3.15 5.40
CA PHE A 69 13.13 2.98 4.64
C PHE A 69 13.37 3.04 3.14
N SER A 70 12.42 2.53 2.38
CA SER A 70 12.37 2.65 0.92
C SER A 70 11.05 3.24 0.48
N CYS A 71 10.99 3.74 -0.75
CA CYS A 71 9.75 4.22 -1.33
C CYS A 71 9.52 3.61 -2.71
N LYS A 72 8.24 3.46 -3.07
CA LYS A 72 7.82 3.00 -4.40
C LYS A 72 8.42 3.91 -5.47
N ASP A 73 8.75 3.34 -6.60
CA ASP A 73 9.52 4.06 -7.63
C ASP A 73 8.72 5.12 -8.40
N ASN A 74 7.43 5.26 -8.14
CA ASN A 74 6.63 6.41 -8.60
C ASN A 74 6.69 7.63 -7.66
N ILE A 75 7.43 7.59 -6.55
CA ILE A 75 7.54 8.67 -5.58
C ILE A 75 8.87 9.38 -5.76
N ASN A 76 8.86 10.70 -5.97
CA ASN A 76 10.06 11.51 -6.14
C ASN A 76 10.94 11.45 -4.90
N ALA A 77 12.22 11.15 -5.12
CA ALA A 77 13.24 11.12 -4.08
C ALA A 77 14.56 11.64 -4.65
N SER A 78 15.04 12.75 -4.12
CA SER A 78 16.27 13.39 -4.58
C SER A 78 17.48 12.46 -4.47
N GLY A 79 18.27 12.41 -5.57
CA GLY A 79 19.41 11.51 -5.71
C GLY A 79 19.06 10.10 -6.15
N PHE A 80 17.79 9.80 -6.45
CA PHE A 80 17.35 8.59 -7.12
C PHE A 80 16.49 8.92 -8.34
N ALA A 81 16.56 8.10 -9.39
CA ALA A 81 15.61 8.21 -10.48
C ALA A 81 14.18 7.87 -9.99
N THR A 82 13.18 8.50 -10.59
CA THR A 82 11.77 8.17 -10.42
C THR A 82 11.23 7.65 -11.76
N THR A 83 11.31 6.32 -11.92
CA THR A 83 10.99 5.69 -13.21
C THR A 83 9.52 5.30 -13.35
N ALA A 84 8.77 5.29 -12.25
CA ALA A 84 7.40 4.74 -12.19
C ALA A 84 7.29 3.32 -12.78
N GLY A 85 8.39 2.55 -12.72
CA GLY A 85 8.49 1.21 -13.29
C GLY A 85 8.50 1.17 -14.82
N THR A 86 8.75 2.30 -15.53
CA THR A 86 8.77 2.35 -16.99
C THR A 86 10.12 2.84 -17.54
N PRO A 87 10.64 2.23 -18.63
CA PRO A 87 11.89 2.70 -19.27
C PRO A 87 11.81 4.15 -19.75
N GLY A 88 10.63 4.64 -20.11
CA GLY A 88 10.43 6.00 -20.59
C GLY A 88 10.77 7.11 -19.59
N LEU A 89 10.92 6.77 -18.30
CA LEU A 89 11.33 7.67 -17.23
C LEU A 89 12.64 7.22 -16.54
N ALA A 90 13.39 6.27 -17.11
CA ALA A 90 14.57 5.69 -16.47
C ALA A 90 15.67 6.70 -16.10
N ASP A 91 15.73 7.82 -16.80
CA ASP A 91 16.70 8.91 -16.62
C ASP A 91 16.12 10.12 -15.87
N PHE A 92 14.87 10.07 -15.44
CA PHE A 92 14.24 11.17 -14.70
C PHE A 92 14.74 11.24 -13.26
N LEU A 93 15.53 12.26 -12.96
CA LEU A 93 16.06 12.57 -11.62
C LEU A 93 15.30 13.78 -11.05
N PRO A 94 14.39 13.60 -10.09
CA PRO A 94 13.66 14.70 -9.49
C PRO A 94 14.61 15.61 -8.69
N GLU A 95 14.40 16.92 -8.76
CA GLU A 95 15.19 17.89 -7.99
C GLU A 95 14.86 17.88 -6.49
N LYS A 96 13.63 17.48 -6.15
CA LYS A 96 13.09 17.53 -4.77
C LYS A 96 12.46 16.21 -4.38
N ASP A 97 12.52 15.93 -3.08
CA ASP A 97 11.76 14.86 -2.47
C ASP A 97 10.26 15.17 -2.52
N ALA A 98 9.43 14.14 -2.73
CA ALA A 98 8.01 14.24 -2.43
C ALA A 98 7.82 14.59 -0.93
N PRO A 99 6.80 15.41 -0.57
CA PRO A 99 6.61 15.83 0.82
C PRO A 99 6.58 14.69 1.83
N VAL A 100 6.01 13.54 1.47
CA VAL A 100 5.99 12.34 2.32
C VAL A 100 7.41 11.81 2.58
N VAL A 101 8.29 11.82 1.60
CA VAL A 101 9.70 11.39 1.74
C VAL A 101 10.48 12.40 2.56
N ALA A 102 10.38 13.70 2.20
CA ALA A 102 11.06 14.78 2.91
C ALA A 102 10.73 14.76 4.40
N ARG A 103 9.43 14.61 4.74
CA ARG A 103 8.98 14.59 6.13
C ARG A 103 9.53 13.39 6.91
N LEU A 104 9.54 12.19 6.35
CA LEU A 104 10.12 11.01 7.00
C LEU A 104 11.62 11.19 7.25
N ILE A 105 12.33 11.76 6.29
CA ILE A 105 13.74 12.12 6.46
C ILE A 105 13.91 13.18 7.57
N GLU A 106 13.05 14.18 7.66
CA GLU A 106 13.01 15.14 8.75
C GLU A 106 12.79 14.48 10.11
N GLN A 107 12.01 13.45 10.19
CA GLN A 107 11.76 12.66 11.40
C GLN A 107 12.88 11.66 11.72
N GLY A 108 13.99 11.69 10.98
CA GLY A 108 15.21 10.93 11.26
C GLY A 108 15.32 9.60 10.54
N ALA A 109 14.38 9.23 9.67
CA ALA A 109 14.49 8.02 8.85
C ALA A 109 15.54 8.19 7.74
N VAL A 110 16.10 7.07 7.26
CA VAL A 110 17.13 7.02 6.21
C VAL A 110 16.59 6.35 4.98
N LEU A 111 16.42 7.10 3.89
CA LEU A 111 15.98 6.54 2.61
C LEU A 111 17.10 5.68 2.00
N CYS A 112 16.88 4.37 1.85
CA CYS A 112 17.87 3.44 1.32
C CYS A 112 17.65 3.02 -0.13
N GLY A 113 16.47 3.28 -0.73
CA GLY A 113 16.25 2.89 -2.12
C GLY A 113 14.85 3.11 -2.65
N LYS A 114 14.69 2.83 -3.96
CA LYS A 114 13.47 2.90 -4.73
C LYS A 114 12.98 1.49 -5.05
N ASN A 115 11.74 1.20 -4.71
CA ASN A 115 11.18 -0.14 -4.87
C ASN A 115 10.57 -0.37 -6.24
N ASN A 116 10.80 -1.57 -6.77
CA ASN A 116 10.15 -2.06 -7.97
C ASN A 116 8.64 -2.12 -7.81
N MET A 117 7.91 -1.97 -8.91
CA MET A 117 6.47 -1.81 -8.92
C MET A 117 5.86 -2.31 -10.23
N HIS A 118 4.55 -2.47 -10.27
CA HIS A 118 3.84 -2.63 -11.53
C HIS A 118 3.95 -1.33 -12.34
N GLU A 119 4.26 -1.46 -13.63
CA GLU A 119 4.52 -0.33 -14.53
C GLU A 119 3.39 0.71 -14.48
N LEU A 120 3.72 1.99 -14.28
CA LEU A 120 2.82 3.13 -14.10
C LEU A 120 1.69 2.88 -13.06
N SER A 121 1.85 1.95 -12.14
CA SER A 121 0.85 1.53 -11.15
C SER A 121 -0.42 0.88 -11.74
N PHE A 122 -0.45 0.51 -13.03
CA PHE A 122 -1.60 -0.09 -13.72
C PHE A 122 -1.70 -1.61 -13.56
N GLY A 123 -1.52 -2.12 -12.34
CA GLY A 123 -1.71 -3.53 -12.06
C GLY A 123 -1.46 -3.88 -10.59
N VAL A 124 -1.78 -5.13 -10.22
CA VAL A 124 -1.78 -5.61 -8.84
C VAL A 124 -0.85 -6.81 -8.60
N THR A 125 0.05 -7.09 -9.54
CA THR A 125 0.96 -8.26 -9.47
C THR A 125 2.44 -7.87 -9.34
N SER A 126 2.81 -6.61 -9.65
CA SER A 126 4.20 -6.15 -9.79
C SER A 126 5.03 -7.02 -10.73
N CYS A 127 4.38 -7.52 -11.80
CA CYS A 127 5.05 -8.10 -12.95
C CYS A 127 5.57 -6.95 -13.81
N ASN A 128 6.88 -6.74 -13.81
CA ASN A 128 7.51 -5.63 -14.54
C ASN A 128 8.43 -6.18 -15.61
N GLY A 129 8.19 -5.78 -16.87
CA GLY A 129 8.94 -6.26 -18.03
C GLY A 129 10.37 -5.73 -18.09
N THR A 130 10.66 -4.60 -17.45
CA THR A 130 11.97 -3.95 -17.46
C THR A 130 12.85 -4.39 -16.30
N TRP A 131 12.31 -4.36 -15.08
CA TRP A 131 13.07 -4.67 -13.86
C TRP A 131 12.74 -6.04 -13.25
N GLY A 132 11.99 -6.87 -13.97
CA GLY A 132 11.62 -8.21 -13.53
C GLY A 132 10.41 -8.25 -12.58
N THR A 133 9.79 -9.41 -12.48
CA THR A 133 8.65 -9.64 -11.58
C THR A 133 9.11 -9.69 -10.14
N VAL A 134 8.39 -9.03 -9.25
CA VAL A 134 8.69 -9.03 -7.81
C VAL A 134 8.26 -10.36 -7.19
N GLY A 135 9.21 -11.06 -6.60
CA GLY A 135 8.97 -12.30 -5.86
C GLY A 135 8.52 -12.05 -4.42
N ASN A 136 7.73 -12.98 -3.87
CA ASN A 136 7.29 -12.95 -2.49
C ASN A 136 8.33 -13.64 -1.58
N PRO A 137 9.00 -12.93 -0.64
CA PRO A 137 10.01 -13.52 0.22
C PRO A 137 9.44 -14.51 1.25
N ALA A 138 8.17 -14.32 1.65
CA ALA A 138 7.49 -15.21 2.57
C ALA A 138 7.02 -16.50 1.90
N HIS A 139 6.83 -16.48 0.57
CA HIS A 139 6.23 -17.56 -0.22
C HIS A 139 6.96 -17.70 -1.56
N PRO A 140 8.12 -18.41 -1.62
CA PRO A 140 8.87 -18.59 -2.86
C PRO A 140 8.00 -19.15 -4.00
N GLY A 141 8.16 -18.60 -5.19
CA GLY A 141 7.34 -18.98 -6.36
C GLY A 141 5.96 -18.34 -6.44
N HIS A 142 5.63 -17.42 -5.52
CA HIS A 142 4.36 -16.69 -5.48
C HIS A 142 4.56 -15.20 -5.70
N LEU A 143 3.47 -14.51 -6.05
CA LEU A 143 3.43 -13.05 -6.25
C LEU A 143 3.57 -12.31 -4.94
N ALA A 144 4.30 -11.21 -4.95
CA ALA A 144 4.33 -10.25 -3.85
C ALA A 144 3.07 -9.36 -3.84
N GLY A 145 2.28 -9.39 -4.91
CA GLY A 145 1.19 -8.44 -5.11
C GLY A 145 1.66 -7.11 -5.69
N GLY A 146 0.76 -6.15 -5.78
CA GLY A 146 1.06 -4.84 -6.40
C GLY A 146 -0.07 -3.80 -6.24
N SER A 147 0.21 -2.62 -6.79
CA SER A 147 1.37 -2.20 -7.57
C SER A 147 2.62 -1.90 -6.73
N SER A 148 2.55 -1.83 -5.37
CA SER A 148 3.69 -1.60 -4.48
C SER A 148 4.34 -2.92 -4.01
N GLY A 149 4.50 -3.92 -4.90
CA GLY A 149 5.02 -5.25 -4.53
C GLY A 149 6.46 -5.21 -4.03
N GLY A 150 7.31 -4.40 -4.66
CA GLY A 150 8.69 -4.20 -4.21
C GLY A 150 8.79 -3.64 -2.80
N CYS A 151 7.86 -2.74 -2.41
CA CYS A 151 7.77 -2.23 -1.04
C CYS A 151 7.51 -3.36 -0.04
N ALA A 152 6.48 -4.17 -0.30
CA ALA A 152 6.14 -5.30 0.58
C ALA A 152 7.26 -6.35 0.61
N ALA A 153 7.82 -6.71 -0.54
CA ALA A 153 8.92 -7.66 -0.61
C ALA A 153 10.16 -7.16 0.16
N ALA A 154 10.53 -5.89 0.03
CA ALA A 154 11.67 -5.30 0.74
C ALA A 154 11.49 -5.33 2.27
N VAL A 155 10.29 -4.98 2.77
CA VAL A 155 9.97 -5.03 4.21
C VAL A 155 9.93 -6.46 4.71
N ALA A 156 9.23 -7.37 4.02
CA ALA A 156 9.12 -8.78 4.41
C ALA A 156 10.47 -9.48 4.42
N ALA A 157 11.34 -9.16 3.46
CA ALA A 157 12.72 -9.66 3.40
C ALA A 157 13.63 -9.09 4.49
N GLY A 158 13.23 -7.99 5.13
CA GLY A 158 14.03 -7.28 6.12
C GLY A 158 15.08 -6.33 5.53
N ALA A 159 15.06 -6.03 4.23
CA ALA A 159 15.98 -5.12 3.58
C ALA A 159 15.75 -3.64 3.95
N CYS A 160 14.57 -3.28 4.40
CA CYS A 160 14.26 -1.99 5.03
C CYS A 160 13.33 -2.20 6.23
N ALA A 161 13.17 -1.19 7.05
CA ALA A 161 12.34 -1.25 8.26
C ALA A 161 10.85 -1.11 7.91
N PHE A 162 10.56 -0.18 7.01
CA PHE A 162 9.23 0.07 6.45
C PHE A 162 9.37 0.62 5.02
N ALA A 163 8.24 0.71 4.32
CA ALA A 163 8.22 1.31 2.99
C ALA A 163 7.00 2.23 2.79
N VAL A 164 7.18 3.23 1.91
CA VAL A 164 6.10 4.09 1.43
C VAL A 164 5.67 3.59 0.06
N GLY A 165 4.42 3.17 -0.06
CA GLY A 165 3.78 2.81 -1.32
C GLY A 165 2.75 3.85 -1.76
N THR A 166 2.00 3.55 -2.83
CA THR A 166 0.81 4.30 -3.26
C THR A 166 -0.37 3.36 -3.44
N ASP A 167 -1.57 3.83 -3.12
CA ASP A 167 -2.81 3.06 -3.17
C ASP A 167 -3.89 3.84 -3.93
N THR A 168 -4.30 3.31 -5.09
CA THR A 168 -5.40 3.84 -5.92
C THR A 168 -6.62 2.92 -5.85
N GLY A 169 -6.40 1.59 -5.76
CA GLY A 169 -7.44 0.56 -5.69
C GLY A 169 -7.04 -0.61 -4.77
N GLY A 170 -6.02 -0.43 -3.89
CA GLY A 170 -5.51 -1.49 -3.02
C GLY A 170 -4.00 -1.70 -3.09
N SER A 171 -3.29 -0.86 -3.84
CA SER A 171 -1.87 -1.10 -4.17
C SER A 171 -0.87 -1.01 -3.01
N VAL A 172 -1.29 -0.66 -1.80
CA VAL A 172 -0.54 -0.81 -0.54
C VAL A 172 -1.03 -2.05 0.21
N ARG A 173 -2.36 -2.21 0.31
CA ARG A 173 -3.02 -3.25 1.11
C ARG A 173 -2.87 -4.64 0.52
N ILE A 174 -3.03 -4.78 -0.80
CA ILE A 174 -2.86 -6.06 -1.51
C ILE A 174 -1.46 -6.65 -1.26
N PRO A 175 -0.35 -5.97 -1.60
CA PRO A 175 0.98 -6.55 -1.40
C PRO A 175 1.32 -6.73 0.09
N ALA A 176 0.86 -5.87 0.99
CA ALA A 176 1.03 -6.09 2.43
C ALA A 176 0.36 -7.39 2.88
N SER A 177 -0.89 -7.63 2.48
CA SER A 177 -1.64 -8.86 2.77
C SER A 177 -0.91 -10.11 2.26
N LEU A 178 -0.49 -10.11 0.98
CA LEU A 178 0.17 -11.27 0.36
C LEU A 178 1.55 -11.56 0.96
N CYS A 179 2.25 -10.55 1.48
CA CYS A 179 3.55 -10.71 2.12
C CYS A 179 3.48 -10.87 3.65
N GLY A 180 2.27 -10.92 4.24
CA GLY A 180 2.09 -11.11 5.69
C GLY A 180 2.51 -9.91 6.52
N LEU A 181 2.26 -8.71 6.02
CA LEU A 181 2.58 -7.42 6.63
C LEU A 181 1.31 -6.62 6.93
N SER A 182 1.46 -5.53 7.67
CA SER A 182 0.43 -4.50 7.79
C SER A 182 0.62 -3.44 6.72
N GLY A 183 -0.49 -3.03 6.09
CA GLY A 183 -0.53 -1.98 5.08
C GLY A 183 -1.63 -0.98 5.38
N PHE A 184 -1.33 0.29 5.28
CA PHE A 184 -2.27 1.37 5.59
C PHE A 184 -2.44 2.30 4.39
N ARG A 185 -3.70 2.38 3.91
CA ARG A 185 -4.21 3.41 3.05
C ARG A 185 -4.91 4.46 3.93
N PRO A 186 -4.43 5.69 4.04
CA PRO A 186 -5.15 6.75 4.76
C PRO A 186 -6.37 7.23 3.99
N THR A 187 -7.20 8.05 4.64
CA THR A 187 -8.20 8.87 3.96
C THR A 187 -7.55 9.61 2.79
N THR A 188 -8.20 9.61 1.63
CA THR A 188 -7.69 10.34 0.46
C THR A 188 -7.47 11.82 0.80
N GLY A 189 -6.23 12.30 0.57
CA GLY A 189 -5.83 13.66 0.91
C GLY A 189 -5.26 13.87 2.32
N ARG A 190 -5.25 12.84 3.20
CA ARG A 190 -4.56 12.94 4.51
C ARG A 190 -3.07 13.15 4.34
N TYR A 191 -2.43 12.40 3.46
CA TYR A 191 -1.04 12.60 3.08
C TYR A 191 -0.95 13.29 1.74
N SER A 192 0.07 14.15 1.56
CA SER A 192 0.29 14.84 0.29
C SER A 192 0.70 13.88 -0.82
N SER A 193 0.02 13.95 -1.96
CA SER A 193 0.37 13.24 -3.19
C SER A 193 1.29 14.05 -4.14
N ALA A 194 1.76 15.23 -3.73
CA ALA A 194 2.70 16.01 -4.53
C ALA A 194 4.03 15.25 -4.72
N GLY A 195 4.62 15.38 -5.92
CA GLY A 195 5.86 14.67 -6.27
C GLY A 195 5.67 13.16 -6.43
N ILE A 196 4.46 12.70 -6.73
CA ILE A 196 4.14 11.30 -7.02
C ILE A 196 3.61 11.21 -8.45
N VAL A 197 4.18 10.29 -9.25
CA VAL A 197 3.64 9.98 -10.58
C VAL A 197 2.23 9.43 -10.40
N PRO A 198 1.20 10.16 -10.90
CA PRO A 198 -0.20 9.90 -10.54
C PRO A 198 -0.84 8.83 -11.42
N VAL A 199 -1.93 8.25 -10.89
CA VAL A 199 -2.96 7.56 -11.66
C VAL A 199 -4.27 8.35 -11.60
N SER A 200 -4.68 8.83 -10.40
CA SER A 200 -6.01 9.41 -10.20
C SER A 200 -6.00 10.37 -9.01
N HIS A 201 -6.26 11.65 -9.25
CA HIS A 201 -6.32 12.66 -8.19
C HIS A 201 -7.49 12.45 -7.20
N THR A 202 -8.53 11.72 -7.61
CA THR A 202 -9.67 11.43 -6.73
C THR A 202 -9.43 10.23 -5.81
N ARG A 203 -8.46 9.33 -6.14
CA ARG A 203 -8.23 8.07 -5.43
C ARG A 203 -6.83 7.89 -4.86
N ASP A 204 -5.80 8.46 -5.52
CA ASP A 204 -4.41 8.24 -5.12
C ASP A 204 -4.11 8.75 -3.72
N THR A 205 -3.45 7.92 -2.94
CA THR A 205 -2.85 8.33 -1.67
C THR A 205 -1.55 7.56 -1.44
N PRO A 206 -0.49 8.21 -0.94
CA PRO A 206 0.62 7.45 -0.39
C PRO A 206 0.18 6.72 0.88
N GLY A 207 0.81 5.58 1.16
CA GLY A 207 0.49 4.76 2.32
C GLY A 207 1.70 3.98 2.81
N PHE A 208 1.60 3.41 4.00
CA PHE A 208 2.68 2.68 4.63
C PHE A 208 2.52 1.18 4.53
N ILE A 209 3.66 0.48 4.36
CA ILE A 209 3.80 -0.95 4.54
C ILE A 209 4.83 -1.18 5.65
N ALA A 210 4.45 -1.89 6.71
CA ALA A 210 5.28 -2.10 7.89
C ALA A 210 5.01 -3.49 8.51
N PRO A 211 5.89 -3.97 9.41
CA PRO A 211 5.74 -5.28 10.03
C PRO A 211 4.45 -5.47 10.82
N GLY A 212 3.95 -4.41 11.46
CA GLY A 212 2.77 -4.49 12.32
C GLY A 212 1.98 -3.18 12.39
N VAL A 213 0.78 -3.25 12.99
CA VAL A 213 -0.12 -2.09 13.13
C VAL A 213 0.48 -1.02 14.04
N SER A 214 1.21 -1.41 15.09
CA SER A 214 1.90 -0.45 15.97
C SER A 214 2.95 0.36 15.24
N ASP A 215 3.57 -0.24 14.22
CA ASP A 215 4.56 0.43 13.39
C ASP A 215 3.88 1.45 12.46
N ILE A 216 2.73 1.10 11.88
CA ILE A 216 1.89 2.04 11.10
C ILE A 216 1.51 3.26 11.95
N VAL A 217 1.07 3.04 13.20
CA VAL A 217 0.70 4.13 14.12
C VAL A 217 1.88 5.06 14.43
N LEU A 218 3.07 4.51 14.62
CA LEU A 218 4.29 5.29 14.80
C LEU A 218 4.62 6.13 13.56
N LEU A 219 4.51 5.54 12.38
CA LEU A 219 4.81 6.20 11.10
C LEU A 219 3.82 7.32 10.78
N ASP A 220 2.51 7.09 10.96
CA ASP A 220 1.47 8.11 10.79
C ASP A 220 1.69 9.29 11.75
N ALA A 221 1.91 9.00 13.03
CA ALA A 221 2.16 10.02 14.03
C ALA A 221 3.41 10.87 13.72
N ALA A 222 4.49 10.23 13.27
CA ALA A 222 5.71 10.93 12.86
C ALA A 222 5.50 11.79 11.61
N LEU A 223 4.76 11.28 10.60
CA LEU A 223 4.48 12.01 9.37
C LEU A 223 3.60 13.23 9.63
N MET A 224 2.58 13.08 10.49
CA MET A 224 1.57 14.11 10.77
C MET A 224 1.97 15.06 11.93
N ASP A 225 3.11 14.84 12.56
CA ASP A 225 3.56 15.57 13.75
C ASP A 225 2.59 15.46 14.94
N GLU A 226 2.10 14.24 15.13
CA GLU A 226 1.14 13.90 16.16
C GLU A 226 1.73 12.89 17.17
N THR A 227 1.03 12.66 18.27
CA THR A 227 1.39 11.58 19.20
C THR A 227 0.78 10.25 18.74
N PRO A 228 1.50 9.12 18.86
CA PRO A 228 0.92 7.81 18.61
C PRO A 228 -0.35 7.58 19.44
N VAL A 229 -1.34 6.91 18.83
CA VAL A 229 -2.61 6.62 19.49
C VAL A 229 -2.51 5.34 20.31
N GLU A 230 -3.31 5.27 21.40
CA GLU A 230 -3.45 4.06 22.21
C GLU A 230 -4.60 3.17 21.70
N PRO A 231 -4.51 1.84 21.88
CA PRO A 231 -5.54 0.91 21.43
C PRO A 231 -6.86 1.11 22.17
N VAL A 232 -7.96 1.00 21.43
CA VAL A 232 -9.32 0.99 21.96
C VAL A 232 -10.07 -0.16 21.29
N MET A 233 -10.73 -1.00 22.09
CA MET A 233 -11.55 -2.07 21.55
C MET A 233 -12.76 -1.48 20.83
N PRO A 234 -13.05 -1.86 19.57
CA PRO A 234 -14.30 -1.51 18.93
C PRO A 234 -15.47 -2.15 19.70
N ARG A 235 -16.58 -1.47 19.79
CA ARG A 235 -17.80 -1.99 20.44
C ARG A 235 -18.66 -2.76 19.45
N ARG A 236 -18.76 -2.24 18.21
CA ARG A 236 -19.63 -2.78 17.18
C ARG A 236 -18.91 -2.82 15.82
N VAL A 237 -18.84 -4.03 15.29
CA VAL A 237 -18.07 -4.34 14.06
C VAL A 237 -19.02 -4.84 12.98
N GLY A 238 -18.94 -4.30 11.79
CA GLY A 238 -19.71 -4.73 10.62
C GLY A 238 -19.00 -5.81 9.80
N ILE A 239 -19.75 -6.86 9.44
CA ILE A 239 -19.35 -7.91 8.51
C ILE A 239 -20.16 -7.73 7.22
N PRO A 240 -19.59 -7.13 6.15
CA PRO A 240 -20.30 -6.87 4.90
C PRO A 240 -20.42 -8.15 4.07
N ALA A 241 -21.52 -8.90 4.29
CA ALA A 241 -21.72 -10.25 3.79
C ALA A 241 -22.36 -10.35 2.41
N GLY A 242 -22.90 -9.24 1.87
CA GLY A 242 -23.55 -9.21 0.56
C GLY A 242 -22.57 -9.20 -0.61
N PHE A 243 -21.39 -8.57 -0.45
CA PHE A 243 -20.37 -8.47 -1.49
C PHE A 243 -18.97 -8.85 -1.00
N LEU A 244 -18.43 -8.18 0.03
CA LEU A 244 -17.02 -8.34 0.42
C LEU A 244 -16.68 -9.70 1.03
N TRP A 245 -17.66 -10.44 1.54
CA TRP A 245 -17.49 -11.83 2.01
C TRP A 245 -17.99 -12.88 1.01
N GLN A 246 -18.37 -12.50 -0.20
CA GLN A 246 -18.77 -13.45 -1.25
C GLN A 246 -17.60 -13.90 -2.12
N GLY A 247 -17.69 -15.10 -2.70
CA GLY A 247 -16.72 -15.60 -3.67
C GLY A 247 -15.28 -15.74 -3.16
N LEU A 248 -15.12 -15.94 -1.85
CA LEU A 248 -13.83 -16.13 -1.20
C LEU A 248 -13.30 -17.56 -1.39
N ASP A 249 -11.98 -17.69 -1.50
CA ASP A 249 -11.35 -18.99 -1.33
C ASP A 249 -11.60 -19.50 0.11
N SER A 250 -12.02 -20.76 0.25
CA SER A 250 -12.47 -21.34 1.54
C SER A 250 -11.45 -21.19 2.68
N ALA A 251 -10.16 -21.25 2.37
CA ALA A 251 -9.10 -21.09 3.36
C ALA A 251 -8.96 -19.64 3.84
N VAL A 252 -9.21 -18.65 2.96
CA VAL A 252 -9.23 -17.22 3.29
C VAL A 252 -10.43 -16.94 4.19
N GLU A 253 -11.62 -17.38 3.77
CA GLU A 253 -12.84 -17.21 4.54
C GLU A 253 -12.71 -17.79 5.95
N LYS A 254 -12.26 -19.04 6.05
CA LYS A 254 -12.08 -19.74 7.33
C LYS A 254 -11.20 -18.92 8.30
N ARG A 255 -10.04 -18.46 7.86
CA ARG A 255 -9.09 -17.71 8.71
C ARG A 255 -9.63 -16.36 9.14
N CYS A 256 -10.29 -15.64 8.24
CA CYS A 256 -10.89 -14.36 8.60
C CYS A 256 -12.08 -14.53 9.55
N ARG A 257 -12.90 -15.59 9.41
CA ARG A 257 -13.97 -15.90 10.37
C ARG A 257 -13.42 -16.30 11.75
N GLU A 258 -12.33 -17.07 11.81
CA GLU A 258 -11.64 -17.38 13.07
C GLU A 258 -11.16 -16.10 13.78
N ALA A 259 -10.66 -15.11 13.00
CA ALA A 259 -10.25 -13.82 13.56
C ALA A 259 -11.45 -13.01 14.09
N VAL A 260 -12.58 -13.01 13.39
CA VAL A 260 -13.83 -12.37 13.83
C VAL A 260 -14.36 -13.02 15.11
N ALA A 261 -14.39 -14.36 15.17
CA ALA A 261 -14.86 -15.09 16.36
C ALA A 261 -14.07 -14.73 17.64
N ARG A 262 -12.76 -14.49 17.52
CA ARG A 262 -11.96 -14.02 18.67
C ARG A 262 -12.41 -12.65 19.20
N LEU A 263 -12.93 -11.78 18.35
CA LEU A 263 -13.49 -10.49 18.78
C LEU A 263 -14.82 -10.68 19.52
N GLU A 264 -15.68 -11.58 19.01
CA GLU A 264 -16.94 -11.94 19.69
C GLU A 264 -16.70 -12.53 21.08
N GLU A 265 -15.69 -13.40 21.24
CA GLU A 265 -15.24 -13.97 22.52
C GLU A 265 -14.81 -12.88 23.53
N GLN A 266 -14.37 -11.72 23.05
CA GLN A 266 -14.02 -10.57 23.89
C GLN A 266 -15.19 -9.60 24.11
N GLY A 267 -16.39 -9.96 23.69
CA GLY A 267 -17.60 -9.17 23.89
C GLY A 267 -17.82 -8.06 22.86
N VAL A 268 -17.12 -8.09 21.74
CA VAL A 268 -17.37 -7.18 20.61
C VAL A 268 -18.67 -7.60 19.92
N GLU A 269 -19.58 -6.66 19.71
CA GLU A 269 -20.81 -6.92 18.96
C GLU A 269 -20.48 -6.99 17.45
N VAL A 270 -20.73 -8.15 16.85
CA VAL A 270 -20.53 -8.38 15.42
C VAL A 270 -21.86 -8.37 14.69
N VAL A 271 -22.02 -7.49 13.72
CA VAL A 271 -23.26 -7.31 12.95
C VAL A 271 -23.03 -7.69 11.50
N THR A 272 -23.85 -8.58 10.99
CA THR A 272 -23.85 -8.90 9.55
C THR A 272 -24.64 -7.83 8.78
N ILE A 273 -24.04 -7.31 7.71
CA ILE A 273 -24.60 -6.23 6.90
C ILE A 273 -24.71 -6.69 5.44
N ASP A 274 -25.78 -6.31 4.78
CA ASP A 274 -25.91 -6.46 3.33
C ASP A 274 -25.26 -5.27 2.62
N ASP A 275 -24.10 -5.48 2.02
CA ASP A 275 -23.36 -4.50 1.21
C ASP A 275 -23.51 -4.73 -0.30
N SER A 276 -24.52 -5.48 -0.74
CA SER A 276 -24.75 -5.80 -2.16
C SER A 276 -24.90 -4.54 -3.00
N HIS A 277 -25.66 -3.55 -2.52
CA HIS A 277 -25.84 -2.27 -3.20
C HIS A 277 -24.51 -1.49 -3.36
N LEU A 278 -23.67 -1.47 -2.34
CA LEU A 278 -22.32 -0.86 -2.46
C LEU A 278 -21.46 -1.60 -3.48
N GLY A 279 -21.56 -2.91 -3.53
CA GLY A 279 -20.89 -3.74 -4.54
C GLY A 279 -21.35 -3.41 -5.97
N GLU A 280 -22.67 -3.22 -6.19
CA GLU A 280 -23.24 -2.81 -7.47
C GLU A 280 -22.79 -1.41 -7.90
N LEU A 281 -22.85 -0.45 -7.00
CA LEU A 281 -22.36 0.93 -7.25
C LEU A 281 -20.87 0.89 -7.63
N ASN A 282 -20.03 0.22 -6.85
CA ASN A 282 -18.61 0.14 -7.12
C ASN A 282 -18.31 -0.56 -8.46
N ALA A 283 -19.04 -1.62 -8.81
CA ALA A 283 -18.91 -2.30 -10.08
C ALA A 283 -19.27 -1.40 -11.29
N SER A 284 -20.19 -0.45 -11.12
CA SER A 284 -20.57 0.50 -12.19
C SER A 284 -19.55 1.60 -12.40
N VAL A 285 -18.78 1.99 -11.37
CA VAL A 285 -17.65 2.93 -11.50
C VAL A 285 -16.48 2.26 -12.18
N GLN A 286 -16.18 1.01 -11.78
CA GLN A 286 -15.00 0.25 -12.22
C GLN A 286 -13.72 1.11 -12.22
N PHE A 287 -12.92 0.97 -13.27
CA PHE A 287 -11.71 1.76 -13.50
C PHE A 287 -11.96 3.03 -14.34
N ALA A 288 -13.21 3.35 -14.71
CA ALA A 288 -13.49 4.48 -15.60
C ALA A 288 -12.93 5.81 -15.05
N VAL A 289 -13.16 6.09 -13.76
CA VAL A 289 -12.67 7.33 -13.13
C VAL A 289 -11.15 7.37 -13.09
N PRO A 290 -10.42 6.44 -12.43
CA PRO A 290 -8.96 6.54 -12.36
C PRO A 290 -8.31 6.42 -13.74
N PHE A 291 -8.91 5.68 -14.65
CA PHE A 291 -8.37 5.53 -15.99
C PHE A 291 -8.46 6.81 -16.82
N TYR A 292 -9.59 7.53 -16.74
CA TYR A 292 -9.74 8.83 -17.40
C TYR A 292 -8.84 9.89 -16.77
N GLU A 293 -8.77 9.93 -15.45
CA GLU A 293 -7.96 10.88 -14.69
C GLU A 293 -6.47 10.74 -14.99
N PHE A 294 -5.96 9.54 -15.28
CA PHE A 294 -4.57 9.36 -15.70
C PHE A 294 -4.19 10.24 -16.89
N PHE A 295 -5.08 10.38 -17.88
CA PHE A 295 -4.83 11.23 -19.06
C PHE A 295 -4.95 12.74 -18.79
N ILE A 296 -5.40 13.11 -17.60
CA ILE A 296 -5.38 14.49 -17.11
C ILE A 296 -4.15 14.71 -16.22
N ASP A 297 -3.93 13.82 -15.27
CA ASP A 297 -2.98 14.01 -14.18
C ASP A 297 -1.54 13.69 -14.57
N PHE A 298 -1.31 12.64 -15.36
CA PHE A 298 0.04 12.29 -15.79
C PHE A 298 0.67 13.35 -16.70
N PRO A 299 -0.02 13.90 -17.74
CA PRO A 299 0.50 15.05 -18.48
C PRO A 299 0.75 16.28 -17.60
N ARG A 300 -0.11 16.53 -16.60
CA ARG A 300 0.08 17.64 -15.65
C ARG A 300 1.33 17.42 -14.77
N PHE A 301 1.57 16.20 -14.31
CA PHE A 301 2.79 15.83 -13.60
C PHE A 301 4.01 16.06 -14.48
N LEU A 302 4.01 15.55 -15.71
CA LEU A 302 5.13 15.74 -16.66
C LEU A 302 5.40 17.21 -16.94
N LEU A 303 4.37 18.03 -17.10
CA LEU A 303 4.51 19.49 -17.28
C LEU A 303 5.16 20.13 -16.04
N GLY A 304 4.75 19.72 -14.83
CA GLY A 304 5.33 20.21 -13.57
C GLY A 304 6.81 19.88 -13.39
N GLU A 305 7.26 18.78 -14.00
CA GLU A 305 8.66 18.31 -13.97
C GLU A 305 9.48 18.70 -15.24
N GLY A 306 8.87 19.47 -16.16
CA GLY A 306 9.53 19.87 -17.44
C GLY A 306 9.73 18.72 -18.43
N LEU A 307 8.87 17.71 -18.38
CA LEU A 307 8.94 16.48 -19.18
C LEU A 307 7.73 16.30 -20.13
N GLU A 308 6.94 17.35 -20.37
CA GLU A 308 5.70 17.30 -21.13
C GLU A 308 5.87 16.73 -22.56
N TRP A 309 7.03 16.94 -23.16
CA TRP A 309 7.36 16.42 -24.48
C TRP A 309 7.60 14.91 -24.53
N ARG A 310 7.74 14.25 -23.36
CA ARG A 310 7.97 12.80 -23.25
C ARG A 310 6.69 11.97 -23.24
N PHE A 311 5.50 12.56 -23.07
CA PHE A 311 4.26 11.80 -22.85
C PHE A 311 4.09 10.65 -23.86
N GLN A 312 4.12 10.94 -25.16
CA GLN A 312 3.95 9.91 -26.19
C GLN A 312 5.09 8.88 -26.16
N SER A 313 6.34 9.33 -26.02
CA SER A 313 7.50 8.43 -26.01
C SER A 313 7.51 7.50 -24.79
N ILE A 314 6.96 7.93 -23.64
CA ILE A 314 6.80 7.06 -22.47
C ILE A 314 5.79 5.95 -22.78
N LEU A 315 4.64 6.30 -23.36
CA LEU A 315 3.61 5.31 -23.72
C LEU A 315 4.09 4.31 -24.78
N ASP A 316 4.93 4.74 -25.70
CA ASP A 316 5.49 3.87 -26.74
C ASP A 316 6.56 2.90 -26.19
N GLN A 317 7.21 3.26 -25.08
CA GLN A 317 8.25 2.48 -24.42
C GLN A 317 7.75 1.55 -23.31
N LEU A 318 6.45 1.54 -23.02
CA LEU A 318 5.89 0.64 -21.99
C LEU A 318 6.31 -0.81 -22.26
N SER A 319 6.84 -1.46 -21.24
CA SER A 319 7.32 -2.85 -21.32
C SER A 319 6.19 -3.86 -21.12
N ASP A 320 5.17 -3.51 -20.31
CA ASP A 320 3.98 -4.34 -20.09
C ASP A 320 2.98 -4.16 -21.25
N ALA A 321 2.76 -5.25 -21.99
CA ALA A 321 1.85 -5.24 -23.15
C ALA A 321 0.37 -5.01 -22.74
N GLN A 322 -0.04 -5.42 -21.54
CA GLN A 322 -1.41 -5.21 -21.07
C GLN A 322 -1.62 -3.73 -20.76
N VAL A 323 -0.69 -3.11 -20.02
CA VAL A 323 -0.72 -1.67 -19.71
C VAL A 323 -0.67 -0.86 -21.00
N ARG A 324 0.26 -1.19 -21.90
CA ARG A 324 0.37 -0.51 -23.20
C ARG A 324 -0.92 -0.57 -24.00
N ASN A 325 -1.50 -1.75 -24.16
CA ASN A 325 -2.73 -1.94 -24.92
C ASN A 325 -3.91 -1.19 -24.28
N LEU A 326 -3.98 -1.17 -22.96
CA LEU A 326 -5.01 -0.45 -22.20
C LEU A 326 -4.92 1.06 -22.48
N LEU A 327 -3.74 1.66 -22.31
CA LEU A 327 -3.54 3.09 -22.49
C LEU A 327 -3.67 3.52 -23.97
N GLN A 328 -3.17 2.72 -24.91
CA GLN A 328 -3.32 2.99 -26.34
C GLN A 328 -4.77 2.95 -26.81
N ARG A 329 -5.61 2.04 -26.28
CA ARG A 329 -7.05 2.01 -26.60
C ARG A 329 -7.74 3.32 -26.20
N GLN A 330 -7.40 3.90 -25.07
CA GLN A 330 -7.97 5.19 -24.67
C GLN A 330 -7.61 6.30 -25.67
N LEU A 331 -6.34 6.38 -26.06
CA LEU A 331 -5.88 7.40 -27.01
C LEU A 331 -6.49 7.24 -28.41
N GLN A 332 -6.64 6.00 -28.88
CA GLN A 332 -7.09 5.73 -30.25
C GLN A 332 -8.60 5.60 -30.40
N GLN A 333 -9.28 5.12 -29.37
CA GLN A 333 -10.70 4.71 -29.44
C GLN A 333 -11.58 5.41 -28.43
N CYS A 334 -11.01 6.24 -27.54
CA CYS A 334 -11.75 6.89 -26.43
C CYS A 334 -12.61 5.87 -25.68
N SER A 335 -11.99 4.78 -25.21
CA SER A 335 -12.68 3.63 -24.59
C SER A 335 -13.46 4.02 -23.32
N VAL A 336 -13.07 5.10 -22.66
CA VAL A 336 -13.83 5.81 -21.60
C VAL A 336 -14.06 7.23 -22.10
N SER A 337 -15.30 7.58 -22.32
CA SER A 337 -15.69 8.92 -22.77
C SER A 337 -15.74 9.91 -21.60
N TRP A 338 -15.87 11.20 -21.91
CA TRP A 338 -16.14 12.24 -20.91
C TRP A 338 -17.43 11.98 -20.14
N ASP A 339 -18.48 11.52 -20.83
CA ASP A 339 -19.76 11.21 -20.20
C ASP A 339 -19.67 10.02 -19.26
N ASP A 340 -18.89 8.95 -19.62
CA ASP A 340 -18.61 7.83 -18.74
C ASP A 340 -17.83 8.27 -17.49
N TYR A 341 -16.87 9.17 -17.65
CA TYR A 341 -16.12 9.76 -16.54
C TYR A 341 -17.03 10.54 -15.59
N LEU A 342 -17.89 11.41 -16.12
CA LEU A 342 -18.84 12.18 -15.31
C LEU A 342 -19.82 11.27 -14.58
N ALA A 343 -20.37 10.27 -15.27
CA ALA A 343 -21.25 9.27 -14.64
C ALA A 343 -20.50 8.53 -13.51
N GLY A 344 -19.25 8.12 -13.76
CA GLY A 344 -18.40 7.49 -12.75
C GLY A 344 -18.14 8.38 -11.53
N LEU A 345 -17.93 9.67 -11.71
CA LEU A 345 -17.78 10.63 -10.60
C LEU A 345 -19.06 10.77 -9.77
N CYS A 346 -20.23 10.84 -10.43
CA CYS A 346 -21.51 10.84 -9.72
C CYS A 346 -21.67 9.58 -8.87
N THR A 347 -21.46 8.40 -9.48
CA THR A 347 -21.56 7.14 -8.76
C THR A 347 -20.51 7.02 -7.63
N THR A 348 -19.31 7.59 -7.80
CA THR A 348 -18.32 7.67 -6.70
C THR A 348 -18.87 8.48 -5.53
N GLY A 349 -19.65 9.53 -5.80
CA GLY A 349 -20.40 10.29 -4.79
C GLY A 349 -21.42 9.42 -4.06
N ASP A 350 -22.19 8.62 -4.82
CA ASP A 350 -23.18 7.69 -4.27
C ASP A 350 -22.51 6.60 -3.40
N VAL A 351 -21.36 6.05 -3.83
CA VAL A 351 -20.56 5.11 -3.02
C VAL A 351 -20.15 5.72 -1.69
N ARG A 352 -19.68 6.97 -1.68
CA ARG A 352 -19.28 7.67 -0.44
C ARG A 352 -20.48 7.89 0.49
N THR A 353 -21.61 8.25 -0.05
CA THR A 353 -22.86 8.45 0.70
C THR A 353 -23.32 7.12 1.31
N ALA A 354 -23.46 6.08 0.50
CA ALA A 354 -23.87 4.75 0.98
C ALA A 354 -22.90 4.14 2.00
N TRP A 355 -21.57 4.40 1.87
CA TRP A 355 -20.58 4.03 2.87
C TRP A 355 -20.86 4.71 4.22
N GLN A 356 -21.10 6.00 4.24
CA GLN A 356 -21.40 6.76 5.47
C GLN A 356 -22.73 6.35 6.08
N GLU A 357 -23.76 6.14 5.27
CA GLU A 357 -25.08 5.68 5.70
C GLU A 357 -24.98 4.30 6.36
N MET A 358 -24.26 3.33 5.77
CA MET A 358 -24.02 2.01 6.34
C MET A 358 -23.39 2.10 7.75
N PHE A 359 -22.37 2.93 7.94
CA PHE A 359 -21.76 3.14 9.26
C PHE A 359 -22.73 3.75 10.26
N SER A 360 -23.50 4.76 9.84
CA SER A 360 -24.46 5.48 10.69
C SER A 360 -25.66 4.63 11.06
N GLU A 361 -26.31 3.95 10.11
CA GLU A 361 -27.50 3.13 10.33
C GLU A 361 -27.21 1.95 11.25
N HIS A 362 -26.06 1.31 11.07
CA HIS A 362 -25.65 0.17 11.88
C HIS A 362 -24.80 0.56 13.09
N GLN A 363 -24.51 1.84 13.31
CA GLN A 363 -23.69 2.37 14.41
C GLN A 363 -22.33 1.66 14.52
N LEU A 364 -21.61 1.54 13.41
CA LEU A 364 -20.37 0.78 13.33
C LEU A 364 -19.16 1.60 13.77
N ASP A 365 -18.25 0.93 14.46
CA ASP A 365 -16.91 1.45 14.71
C ASP A 365 -15.97 1.15 13.53
N VAL A 366 -16.05 -0.05 12.96
CA VAL A 366 -15.25 -0.49 11.81
C VAL A 366 -15.98 -1.57 10.99
N LEU A 367 -15.53 -1.74 9.74
CA LEU A 367 -15.84 -2.92 8.92
C LEU A 367 -14.66 -3.90 8.94
N LEU A 368 -14.98 -5.20 8.93
CA LEU A 368 -13.99 -6.29 8.83
C LEU A 368 -14.31 -7.21 7.67
N TYR A 369 -13.31 -7.46 6.82
CA TYR A 369 -13.44 -8.39 5.70
C TYR A 369 -12.06 -8.85 5.19
N PRO A 370 -11.96 -9.98 4.47
CA PRO A 370 -10.70 -10.42 3.89
C PRO A 370 -10.14 -9.38 2.93
N THR A 371 -8.88 -8.99 3.08
CA THR A 371 -8.24 -7.96 2.23
C THR A 371 -8.27 -8.33 0.75
N VAL A 372 -8.03 -9.59 0.45
CA VAL A 372 -8.14 -10.16 -0.90
C VAL A 372 -9.01 -11.42 -0.86
N SER A 373 -9.69 -11.73 -1.97
CA SER A 373 -10.63 -12.85 -2.00
C SER A 373 -9.98 -14.21 -2.23
N CYS A 374 -8.68 -14.25 -2.52
CA CYS A 374 -7.96 -15.49 -2.83
C CYS A 374 -6.69 -15.65 -1.99
N ALA A 375 -6.19 -16.87 -1.91
CA ALA A 375 -4.85 -17.16 -1.40
C ALA A 375 -3.77 -16.53 -2.30
N VAL A 376 -2.53 -16.47 -1.81
CA VAL A 376 -1.40 -15.85 -2.54
C VAL A 376 -1.17 -16.56 -3.89
N PRO A 377 -1.36 -15.87 -5.05
CA PRO A 377 -1.24 -16.50 -6.35
C PRO A 377 0.21 -16.85 -6.71
N ARG A 378 0.40 -17.80 -7.63
CA ARG A 378 1.73 -18.16 -8.13
C ARG A 378 2.26 -17.12 -9.12
N LEU A 379 3.58 -17.02 -9.27
CA LEU A 379 4.22 -16.15 -10.27
C LEU A 379 3.74 -16.44 -11.71
N THR A 380 3.42 -17.69 -12.03
CA THR A 380 2.90 -18.10 -13.33
C THR A 380 1.51 -17.56 -13.65
N GLU A 381 0.80 -17.04 -12.65
CA GLU A 381 -0.56 -16.50 -12.78
C GLU A 381 -0.59 -14.96 -12.88
N ALA A 382 0.59 -14.31 -12.97
CA ALA A 382 0.74 -12.85 -12.94
C ALA A 382 -0.12 -12.09 -13.98
N HIS A 383 -0.36 -12.70 -15.15
CA HIS A 383 -1.14 -12.11 -16.24
C HIS A 383 -2.57 -12.65 -16.33
N ASN A 384 -3.02 -13.47 -15.38
CA ASN A 384 -4.37 -14.00 -15.38
C ASN A 384 -5.38 -12.92 -14.93
N PRO A 385 -6.35 -12.53 -15.77
CA PRO A 385 -7.33 -11.49 -15.43
C PRO A 385 -8.22 -11.88 -14.24
N VAL A 386 -8.49 -13.17 -14.02
CA VAL A 386 -9.23 -13.64 -12.84
C VAL A 386 -8.45 -13.37 -11.55
N VAL A 387 -7.12 -13.51 -11.59
CA VAL A 387 -6.27 -13.18 -10.42
C VAL A 387 -6.30 -11.68 -10.16
N PHE A 388 -6.24 -10.86 -11.21
CA PHE A 388 -6.38 -9.40 -11.05
C PHE A 388 -7.69 -9.04 -10.34
N GLU A 389 -8.82 -9.56 -10.82
CA GLU A 389 -10.13 -9.32 -10.24
C GLU A 389 -10.21 -9.78 -8.77
N LYS A 390 -9.75 -10.99 -8.47
CA LYS A 390 -9.74 -11.53 -7.10
C LYS A 390 -8.88 -10.71 -6.13
N LEU A 391 -7.80 -10.09 -6.60
CA LEU A 391 -6.92 -9.27 -5.77
C LEU A 391 -7.47 -7.88 -5.51
N VAL A 392 -8.11 -7.24 -6.50
CA VAL A 392 -8.58 -5.85 -6.38
C VAL A 392 -9.97 -5.72 -5.79
N ARG A 393 -10.84 -6.71 -5.99
CA ARG A 393 -12.26 -6.68 -5.69
C ARG A 393 -12.60 -6.12 -4.30
N ASN A 394 -11.95 -6.63 -3.27
CA ASN A 394 -12.26 -6.26 -1.90
C ASN A 394 -11.62 -4.92 -1.49
N THR A 395 -10.53 -4.50 -2.11
CA THR A 395 -9.82 -3.27 -1.74
C THR A 395 -10.34 -2.02 -2.47
N ASP A 396 -10.98 -2.18 -3.64
CA ASP A 396 -11.39 -1.06 -4.48
C ASP A 396 -12.50 -0.22 -3.87
N LEU A 397 -13.44 -0.84 -3.14
CA LEU A 397 -14.56 -0.16 -2.52
C LEU A 397 -14.14 0.95 -1.54
N ALA A 398 -13.22 0.66 -0.61
CA ALA A 398 -12.67 1.65 0.30
C ALA A 398 -11.91 2.76 -0.43
N SER A 399 -11.27 2.43 -1.57
CA SER A 399 -10.58 3.42 -2.42
C SER A 399 -11.58 4.37 -3.09
N SER A 400 -12.71 3.84 -3.60
CA SER A 400 -13.81 4.63 -4.18
C SER A 400 -14.48 5.54 -3.13
N ALA A 401 -14.70 5.00 -1.93
CA ALA A 401 -15.23 5.78 -0.80
C ALA A 401 -14.26 6.85 -0.29
N GLY A 402 -12.97 6.79 -0.66
CA GLY A 402 -11.93 7.65 -0.11
C GLY A 402 -11.63 7.36 1.37
N ALA A 403 -12.02 6.19 1.84
CA ALA A 403 -11.96 5.79 3.24
C ALA A 403 -10.57 5.31 3.66
N PRO A 404 -10.20 5.48 4.94
CA PRO A 404 -9.01 4.87 5.51
C PRO A 404 -9.23 3.37 5.66
N SER A 405 -8.22 2.59 5.26
CA SER A 405 -8.26 1.13 5.25
C SER A 405 -6.91 0.57 5.68
N LEU A 406 -6.92 -0.37 6.61
CA LEU A 406 -5.73 -0.99 7.13
C LEU A 406 -5.85 -2.51 6.97
N THR A 407 -4.88 -3.14 6.31
CA THR A 407 -4.76 -4.60 6.31
C THR A 407 -3.81 -5.06 7.40
N LEU A 408 -4.15 -6.15 8.05
CA LEU A 408 -3.29 -6.81 9.04
C LEU A 408 -3.29 -8.32 8.84
N PRO A 409 -2.16 -9.02 9.09
CA PRO A 409 -2.10 -10.46 8.94
C PRO A 409 -2.88 -11.17 10.05
N VAL A 410 -3.73 -12.15 9.66
CA VAL A 410 -4.52 -12.98 10.58
C VAL A 410 -4.10 -14.44 10.59
N GLY A 411 -2.93 -14.73 10.08
CA GLY A 411 -2.38 -16.09 10.03
C GLY A 411 -2.13 -16.57 8.60
N ARG A 412 -2.15 -17.89 8.42
CA ARG A 412 -1.81 -18.53 7.17
C ARG A 412 -2.84 -19.58 6.77
N ALA A 413 -3.12 -19.69 5.48
CA ALA A 413 -3.81 -20.84 4.89
C ALA A 413 -2.76 -21.86 4.45
N GLY A 414 -2.57 -22.91 5.22
CA GLY A 414 -1.35 -23.73 5.09
C GLY A 414 -0.12 -22.87 5.38
N GLU A 415 0.72 -22.64 4.35
CA GLU A 415 1.89 -21.76 4.49
C GLU A 415 1.65 -20.32 4.01
N LEU A 416 0.54 -20.04 3.30
CA LEU A 416 0.29 -18.75 2.62
C LEU A 416 -0.35 -17.72 3.56
N SER A 417 0.13 -16.48 3.49
CA SER A 417 -0.35 -15.35 4.31
C SER A 417 -1.78 -14.94 3.95
N ILE A 418 -2.55 -14.53 4.96
CA ILE A 418 -3.91 -13.98 4.81
C ILE A 418 -3.99 -12.67 5.57
N GLY A 419 -4.55 -11.64 4.90
CA GLY A 419 -4.83 -10.33 5.47
C GLY A 419 -6.32 -10.14 5.75
N LEU A 420 -6.60 -9.44 6.85
CA LEU A 420 -7.92 -8.93 7.21
C LEU A 420 -7.89 -7.40 7.09
N SER A 421 -8.82 -6.81 6.38
CA SER A 421 -9.02 -5.38 6.31
C SER A 421 -9.84 -4.88 7.50
N VAL A 422 -9.43 -3.74 8.03
CA VAL A 422 -10.13 -2.95 9.04
C VAL A 422 -10.34 -1.57 8.43
N ASP A 423 -11.58 -1.24 8.14
CA ASP A 423 -11.93 0.00 7.44
C ASP A 423 -12.78 0.92 8.30
N GLY A 424 -12.58 2.22 8.11
CA GLY A 424 -13.26 3.27 8.87
C GLY A 424 -13.97 4.31 8.00
N LEU A 425 -14.44 5.35 8.64
CA LEU A 425 -15.02 6.51 7.96
C LEU A 425 -13.94 7.46 7.45
N PRO A 426 -14.13 8.10 6.29
CA PRO A 426 -13.23 9.14 5.82
C PRO A 426 -13.02 10.24 6.87
N GLY A 427 -11.74 10.58 7.13
CA GLY A 427 -11.33 11.54 8.15
C GLY A 427 -11.12 10.95 9.56
N GLU A 428 -11.52 9.70 9.79
CA GLU A 428 -11.43 9.03 11.09
C GLU A 428 -10.18 8.14 11.22
N ASP A 429 -9.09 8.48 10.51
CA ASP A 429 -7.86 7.67 10.44
C ASP A 429 -7.30 7.30 11.82
N ARG A 430 -7.24 8.26 12.72
CA ARG A 430 -6.71 8.03 14.07
C ARG A 430 -7.59 7.10 14.90
N GLN A 431 -8.91 7.21 14.73
CA GLN A 431 -9.85 6.33 15.41
C GLN A 431 -9.76 4.90 14.84
N LEU A 432 -9.66 4.77 13.51
CA LEU A 432 -9.39 3.49 12.87
C LEU A 432 -8.12 2.82 13.41
N MET A 433 -7.01 3.57 13.54
CA MET A 433 -5.76 3.05 14.09
C MET A 433 -5.89 2.55 15.53
N ARG A 434 -6.67 3.22 16.37
CA ARG A 434 -6.94 2.77 17.74
C ARG A 434 -7.66 1.43 17.76
N TYR A 435 -8.67 1.26 16.90
CA TYR A 435 -9.40 0.00 16.76
C TYR A 435 -8.51 -1.10 16.15
N ALA A 436 -7.76 -0.78 15.09
CA ALA A 436 -6.87 -1.73 14.43
C ALA A 436 -5.76 -2.25 15.36
N LEU A 437 -5.22 -1.41 16.28
CA LEU A 437 -4.28 -1.84 17.31
C LEU A 437 -4.89 -2.88 18.24
N ALA A 438 -6.13 -2.67 18.69
CA ALA A 438 -6.81 -3.61 19.58
C ALA A 438 -7.14 -4.92 18.84
N VAL A 439 -7.67 -4.82 17.62
CA VAL A 439 -7.95 -5.98 16.77
C VAL A 439 -6.69 -6.79 16.53
N ALA A 440 -5.56 -6.15 16.14
CA ALA A 440 -4.31 -6.85 15.85
C ALA A 440 -3.79 -7.66 17.06
N ARG A 441 -3.90 -7.12 18.27
CA ARG A 441 -3.49 -7.83 19.50
C ARG A 441 -4.26 -9.13 19.72
N LEU A 442 -5.53 -9.18 19.34
CA LEU A 442 -6.37 -10.37 19.51
C LEU A 442 -6.17 -11.40 18.40
N VAL A 443 -6.10 -10.94 17.15
CA VAL A 443 -6.09 -11.86 16.00
C VAL A 443 -4.73 -12.43 15.69
N GLN A 444 -3.66 -11.82 16.22
CA GLN A 444 -2.27 -12.28 16.06
C GLN A 444 -1.75 -13.08 17.27
N ALA A 445 -2.48 -13.10 18.38
CA ALA A 445 -2.20 -13.93 19.56
C ALA A 445 -2.60 -15.39 19.28
#